data_47b1382c9eaf833caa815f1c395bcc73
#
_entry.id   47b1382c9eaf833caa815f1c395bcc73
#
_cell.length_a   1.000
_cell.length_b   1.000
_cell.length_c   1.000
_cell.angle_alpha   90.00
_cell.angle_beta   90.00
_cell.angle_gamma   90.00
#
_symmetry.space_group_name_H-M   'P 1'
#
loop_
_entity.id
_entity.type
_entity.pdbx_description
1 polymer ?
#
loop_
_entity_poly.entity_id
_entity_poly.type
_entity_poly.pdbx_seq_one_letter_code
_entity_poly.pdbx_strand_id
1 'polypeptide(L)'
;MKSKHALGGLMVVVATLSGCATQVKSLPLAPVVAQSAPAAQVALYFGSQAHPAVQSQLGQTSTSVRIARETSGQDASCNRALADALQKLRAYAHDHNANAVINIGTSFHSTESASATEFTCGVSMSAAALRVRGDMVVLDAQ
;
A
#
# COMPACT_ATOMS: atom_id res chain seq x y z
N MET A 1 -63.14 -37.38 -0.95
CA MET A 1 -61.69 -37.42 -0.67
C MET A 1 -61.11 -36.03 -0.90
N LYS A 2 -60.80 -35.33 0.16
CA LYS A 2 -60.20 -34.02 0.07
C LYS A 2 -58.72 -34.15 0.43
N SER A 3 -57.86 -34.03 -0.58
CA SER A 3 -56.40 -33.99 -0.41
C SER A 3 -56.01 -32.62 0.10
N LYS A 4 -55.51 -32.52 1.34
CA LYS A 4 -54.96 -31.31 1.90
C LYS A 4 -53.46 -31.34 1.61
N HIS A 5 -53.04 -30.57 0.63
CA HIS A 5 -51.61 -30.31 0.40
C HIS A 5 -51.15 -29.23 1.38
N ALA A 6 -50.44 -29.66 2.41
CA ALA A 6 -49.69 -28.74 3.25
C ALA A 6 -48.45 -28.27 2.46
N LEU A 7 -48.45 -27.02 2.03
CA LEU A 7 -47.26 -26.36 1.53
C LEU A 7 -46.36 -26.05 2.74
N GLY A 8 -45.37 -26.90 2.92
CA GLY A 8 -44.26 -26.59 3.83
C GLY A 8 -43.37 -25.50 3.20
N GLY A 9 -43.49 -24.29 3.70
CA GLY A 9 -42.60 -23.20 3.33
C GLY A 9 -41.19 -23.48 3.83
N LEU A 10 -40.29 -23.73 2.90
CA LEU A 10 -38.84 -23.83 3.18
C LEU A 10 -38.32 -22.42 3.42
N MET A 11 -38.19 -22.03 4.68
CA MET A 11 -37.51 -20.79 5.05
C MET A 11 -36.02 -20.98 4.81
N VAL A 12 -35.52 -20.44 3.70
CA VAL A 12 -34.10 -20.33 3.46
C VAL A 12 -33.57 -19.17 4.31
N VAL A 13 -32.98 -19.51 5.45
CA VAL A 13 -32.22 -18.53 6.24
C VAL A 13 -30.93 -18.26 5.50
N VAL A 14 -30.89 -17.15 4.75
CA VAL A 14 -29.65 -16.64 4.20
C VAL A 14 -28.88 -16.04 5.37
N ALA A 15 -27.96 -16.80 5.94
CA ALA A 15 -26.97 -16.29 6.86
C ALA A 15 -26.02 -15.39 6.08
N THR A 16 -26.23 -14.08 6.15
CA THR A 16 -25.24 -13.10 5.66
C THR A 16 -24.04 -13.17 6.58
N LEU A 17 -23.02 -13.88 6.15
CA LEU A 17 -21.70 -13.86 6.77
C LEU A 17 -21.11 -12.47 6.50
N SER A 18 -21.45 -11.49 7.34
CA SER A 18 -20.75 -10.23 7.38
C SER A 18 -19.40 -10.45 8.07
N GLY A 19 -18.45 -11.07 7.34
CA GLY A 19 -17.07 -11.17 7.77
C GLY A 19 -16.41 -9.80 7.74
N CYS A 20 -15.41 -9.59 8.60
CA CYS A 20 -14.54 -8.40 8.56
C CYS A 20 -13.76 -8.40 7.24
N ALA A 21 -14.37 -7.93 6.17
CA ALA A 21 -13.74 -7.90 4.86
C ALA A 21 -12.65 -6.84 4.81
N THR A 22 -11.47 -7.25 4.38
CA THR A 22 -10.40 -6.32 4.04
C THR A 22 -10.71 -5.73 2.66
N GLN A 23 -10.70 -4.41 2.57
CA GLN A 23 -10.87 -3.70 1.32
C GLN A 23 -9.50 -3.33 0.76
N VAL A 24 -9.31 -3.58 -0.52
CA VAL A 24 -8.12 -3.10 -1.24
C VAL A 24 -8.48 -1.77 -1.89
N LYS A 25 -7.74 -0.74 -1.55
CA LYS A 25 -7.97 0.63 -2.03
C LYS A 25 -6.80 1.11 -2.86
N SER A 26 -7.11 1.91 -3.87
CA SER A 26 -6.13 2.71 -4.60
C SER A 26 -6.33 4.17 -4.20
N LEU A 27 -5.29 4.78 -3.66
CA LEU A 27 -5.34 6.13 -3.10
C LEU A 27 -4.25 7.02 -3.72
N PRO A 28 -4.46 8.34 -3.76
CA PRO A 28 -3.45 9.25 -4.30
C PRO A 28 -2.18 9.30 -3.43
N LEU A 29 -1.04 9.29 -4.08
CA LEU A 29 0.28 9.44 -3.45
C LEU A 29 0.55 10.86 -2.94
N ALA A 30 0.05 11.87 -3.65
CA ALA A 30 0.43 13.26 -3.42
C ALA A 30 0.30 13.73 -1.96
N PRO A 31 -0.79 13.44 -1.23
CA PRO A 31 -0.91 13.87 0.17
C PRO A 31 0.17 13.30 1.08
N VAL A 32 0.56 12.05 0.84
CA VAL A 32 1.57 11.36 1.67
C VAL A 32 2.97 11.87 1.34
N VAL A 33 3.28 12.00 0.06
CA VAL A 33 4.60 12.49 -0.39
C VAL A 33 4.83 13.94 0.04
N ALA A 34 3.80 14.79 -0.04
CA ALA A 34 3.89 16.20 0.37
C ALA A 34 4.12 16.37 1.88
N GLN A 35 3.61 15.45 2.70
CA GLN A 35 3.78 15.46 4.14
C GLN A 35 5.06 14.74 4.60
N SER A 36 5.69 13.99 3.73
CA SER A 36 6.94 13.33 4.05
C SER A 36 8.00 14.40 4.29
N ALA A 37 8.73 14.27 5.39
CA ALA A 37 9.87 15.13 5.67
C ALA A 37 10.78 15.20 4.43
N PRO A 38 11.37 16.37 4.14
CA PRO A 38 12.28 16.48 3.01
C PRO A 38 13.30 15.36 3.11
N ALA A 39 13.36 14.57 2.05
CA ALA A 39 14.32 13.49 1.94
C ALA A 39 15.71 14.11 1.84
N ALA A 40 16.28 14.44 2.98
CA ALA A 40 17.60 15.07 3.01
C ALA A 40 18.66 14.20 2.32
N GLN A 41 18.38 12.89 2.11
CA GLN A 41 19.43 11.97 1.68
C GLN A 41 18.99 10.88 0.70
N VAL A 42 17.70 10.55 0.61
CA VAL A 42 17.19 9.52 -0.30
C VAL A 42 15.96 10.02 -1.02
N ALA A 43 16.06 10.20 -2.32
CA ALA A 43 14.93 10.57 -3.17
C ALA A 43 14.08 9.35 -3.52
N LEU A 44 12.79 9.53 -3.63
CA LEU A 44 11.84 8.46 -3.97
C LEU A 44 11.16 8.76 -5.30
N TYR A 45 11.17 7.77 -6.20
CA TYR A 45 10.54 7.87 -7.51
C TYR A 45 9.58 6.69 -7.70
N PHE A 46 8.31 6.99 -7.86
CA PHE A 46 7.25 6.00 -7.95
C PHE A 46 6.97 5.61 -9.40
N GLY A 47 6.86 4.31 -9.66
CA GLY A 47 6.55 3.79 -10.99
C GLY A 47 7.54 4.29 -12.04
N SER A 48 7.01 4.85 -13.11
CA SER A 48 7.80 5.39 -14.23
C SER A 48 8.18 6.86 -14.09
N GLN A 49 8.13 7.42 -12.90
CA GLN A 49 8.52 8.81 -12.62
C GLN A 49 9.93 9.08 -13.14
N ALA A 50 10.12 10.22 -13.82
CA ALA A 50 11.43 10.61 -14.34
C ALA A 50 12.41 10.87 -13.20
N HIS A 51 13.65 10.43 -13.37
CA HIS A 51 14.75 10.60 -12.42
C HIS A 51 16.06 10.79 -13.16
N PRO A 52 17.10 11.31 -12.50
CA PRO A 52 18.44 11.37 -13.08
C PRO A 52 18.99 10.00 -13.50
N ALA A 53 20.04 9.99 -14.31
CA ALA A 53 20.67 8.75 -14.76
C ALA A 53 21.20 7.92 -13.58
N VAL A 54 21.07 6.62 -13.69
CA VAL A 54 21.54 5.66 -12.68
C VAL A 54 23.04 5.43 -12.87
N GLN A 55 23.84 5.76 -11.85
CA GLN A 55 25.27 5.42 -11.80
C GLN A 55 25.50 3.98 -11.37
N SER A 56 24.78 3.55 -10.33
CA SER A 56 24.97 2.23 -9.72
C SER A 56 23.66 1.63 -9.30
N GLN A 57 23.49 0.35 -9.57
CA GLN A 57 22.41 -0.48 -9.04
C GLN A 57 22.89 -1.12 -7.74
N LEU A 58 22.13 -0.96 -6.66
CA LEU A 58 22.49 -1.49 -5.35
C LEU A 58 21.56 -2.63 -4.89
N GLY A 59 20.63 -3.04 -5.75
CA GLY A 59 19.70 -4.12 -5.49
C GLY A 59 18.29 -3.67 -5.15
N GLN A 60 17.40 -4.64 -5.01
CA GLN A 60 16.01 -4.40 -4.68
C GLN A 60 15.79 -4.40 -3.17
N THR A 61 14.80 -3.64 -2.74
CA THR A 61 14.36 -3.64 -1.36
C THR A 61 12.85 -3.66 -1.28
N SER A 62 12.34 -4.19 -0.19
CA SER A 62 10.92 -4.13 0.11
C SER A 62 10.70 -3.98 1.61
N THR A 63 9.60 -3.34 1.96
CA THR A 63 9.17 -3.24 3.35
C THR A 63 7.66 -3.44 3.44
N SER A 64 7.23 -4.17 4.45
CA SER A 64 5.81 -4.39 4.74
C SER A 64 5.45 -3.68 6.03
N VAL A 65 4.31 -3.02 6.03
CA VAL A 65 3.80 -2.31 7.19
C VAL A 65 2.37 -2.75 7.46
N ARG A 66 2.07 -2.96 8.73
CA ARG A 66 0.71 -3.14 9.23
C ARG A 66 0.57 -2.25 10.46
N ILE A 67 -0.43 -1.38 10.44
CA ILE A 67 -0.75 -0.51 11.57
C ILE A 67 -2.17 -0.75 12.05
N ALA A 68 -2.44 -0.42 13.30
CA ALA A 68 -3.80 -0.37 13.81
C ALA A 68 -4.57 0.74 13.07
N ARG A 69 -5.84 0.48 12.79
CA ARG A 69 -6.69 1.47 12.15
C ARG A 69 -6.85 2.69 13.05
N GLU A 70 -6.67 3.86 12.46
CA GLU A 70 -6.88 5.13 13.14
C GLU A 70 -8.36 5.52 13.14
N THR A 71 -8.75 6.29 14.13
CA THR A 71 -10.11 6.81 14.28
C THR A 71 -10.49 7.83 13.20
N SER A 72 -9.51 8.42 12.53
CA SER A 72 -9.69 9.37 11.43
C SER A 72 -10.16 8.76 10.12
N GLY A 73 -10.24 7.42 10.03
CA GLY A 73 -10.85 6.71 8.91
C GLY A 73 -9.89 5.84 8.13
N GLN A 74 -10.43 5.20 7.07
CA GLN A 74 -9.71 4.23 6.25
C GLN A 74 -8.57 4.87 5.45
N ASP A 75 -8.85 5.98 4.80
CA ASP A 75 -7.86 6.64 3.93
C ASP A 75 -6.72 7.22 4.76
N ALA A 76 -7.02 7.80 5.91
CA ALA A 76 -6.00 8.29 6.83
C ALA A 76 -5.11 7.15 7.37
N SER A 77 -5.69 6.00 7.67
CA SER A 77 -4.93 4.83 8.10
C SER A 77 -4.00 4.31 7.00
N CYS A 78 -4.48 4.25 5.75
CA CYS A 78 -3.66 3.90 4.60
C CYS A 78 -2.54 4.90 4.35
N ASN A 79 -2.82 6.19 4.43
CA ASN A 79 -1.81 7.25 4.30
C ASN A 79 -0.73 7.13 5.37
N ARG A 80 -1.12 6.83 6.61
CA ARG A 80 -0.18 6.59 7.71
C ARG A 80 0.68 5.35 7.48
N ALA A 81 0.08 4.25 7.02
CA ALA A 81 0.80 3.03 6.70
C ALA A 81 1.84 3.26 5.60
N LEU A 82 1.49 4.00 4.55
CA LEU A 82 2.43 4.36 3.49
C LEU A 82 3.57 5.24 4.03
N ALA A 83 3.25 6.26 4.82
CA ALA A 83 4.27 7.14 5.40
C ALA A 83 5.29 6.35 6.23
N ASP A 84 4.84 5.42 7.07
CA ASP A 84 5.70 4.54 7.85
C ASP A 84 6.56 3.64 6.96
N ALA A 85 5.96 3.08 5.91
CA ALA A 85 6.69 2.23 4.96
C ALA A 85 7.78 3.01 4.21
N LEU A 86 7.48 4.22 3.77
CA LEU A 86 8.46 5.07 3.05
C LEU A 86 9.59 5.50 3.96
N GLN A 87 9.31 5.79 5.21
CA GLN A 87 10.36 6.11 6.18
C GLN A 87 11.33 4.94 6.38
N LYS A 88 10.81 3.74 6.52
CA LYS A 88 11.63 2.52 6.63
C LYS A 88 12.41 2.25 5.36
N LEU A 89 11.79 2.45 4.22
CA LEU A 89 12.44 2.29 2.91
C LEU A 89 13.62 3.25 2.75
N ARG A 90 13.45 4.52 3.10
CA ARG A 90 14.53 5.52 3.05
C ARG A 90 15.68 5.18 3.99
N ALA A 91 15.36 4.78 5.22
CA ALA A 91 16.38 4.41 6.21
C ALA A 91 17.21 3.22 5.72
N TYR A 92 16.56 2.20 5.19
CA TYR A 92 17.24 1.03 4.65
C TYR A 92 18.13 1.39 3.45
N ALA A 93 17.61 2.17 2.53
CA ALA A 93 18.38 2.63 1.34
C ALA A 93 19.58 3.47 1.74
N HIS A 94 19.41 4.37 2.70
CA HIS A 94 20.49 5.18 3.24
C HIS A 94 21.60 4.31 3.84
N ASP A 95 21.25 3.29 4.61
CA ASP A 95 22.20 2.37 5.23
C ASP A 95 22.97 1.52 4.20
N HIS A 96 22.43 1.40 2.99
CA HIS A 96 23.06 0.71 1.86
C HIS A 96 23.75 1.67 0.88
N ASN A 97 23.97 2.92 1.27
CA ASN A 97 24.62 3.96 0.50
C ASN A 97 23.89 4.35 -0.80
N ALA A 98 22.60 4.11 -0.89
CA ALA A 98 21.77 4.61 -1.96
C ALA A 98 21.44 6.08 -1.76
N ASN A 99 21.34 6.85 -2.83
CA ASN A 99 20.82 8.22 -2.78
C ASN A 99 19.40 8.32 -3.32
N ALA A 100 18.86 7.22 -3.86
CA ALA A 100 17.49 7.15 -4.34
C ALA A 100 16.96 5.74 -4.34
N VAL A 101 15.63 5.64 -4.33
CA VAL A 101 14.90 4.41 -4.66
C VAL A 101 13.99 4.75 -5.84
N ILE A 102 14.09 3.96 -6.90
CA ILE A 102 13.33 4.14 -8.14
C ILE A 102 12.39 2.95 -8.38
N ASN A 103 11.50 3.09 -9.34
CA ASN A 103 10.52 2.07 -9.71
C ASN A 103 9.68 1.62 -8.50
N ILE A 104 9.37 2.53 -7.59
CA ILE A 104 8.64 2.19 -6.38
C ILE A 104 7.23 1.76 -6.73
N GLY A 105 6.88 0.57 -6.26
CA GLY A 105 5.55 0.02 -6.35
C GLY A 105 5.01 -0.32 -4.97
N THR A 106 3.70 -0.39 -4.88
CA THR A 106 2.99 -0.78 -3.66
C THR A 106 2.11 -1.97 -3.92
N SER A 107 1.88 -2.78 -2.92
CA SER A 107 1.02 -3.95 -3.05
C SER A 107 0.33 -4.29 -1.74
N PHE A 108 -0.81 -4.96 -1.90
CA PHE A 108 -1.49 -5.66 -0.82
C PHE A 108 -1.94 -7.02 -1.35
N HIS A 109 -1.39 -8.09 -0.77
CA HIS A 109 -1.55 -9.47 -1.29
C HIS A 109 -1.21 -9.53 -2.78
N SER A 110 -2.15 -10.02 -3.61
CA SER A 110 -1.95 -10.15 -5.06
C SER A 110 -2.20 -8.88 -5.87
N THR A 111 -2.68 -7.81 -5.24
CA THR A 111 -2.93 -6.53 -5.91
C THR A 111 -1.70 -5.65 -5.84
N GLU A 112 -1.15 -5.32 -6.99
CA GLU A 112 0.05 -4.49 -7.13
C GLU A 112 -0.24 -3.23 -7.93
N SER A 113 0.49 -2.16 -7.60
CA SER A 113 0.47 -0.91 -8.34
C SER A 113 1.88 -0.36 -8.47
N ALA A 114 2.29 -0.04 -9.68
CA ALA A 114 3.53 0.68 -9.98
C ALA A 114 3.21 2.06 -10.58
N SER A 115 2.30 2.76 -9.96
CA SER A 115 1.81 4.06 -10.42
C SER A 115 2.67 5.20 -9.88
N ALA A 116 2.86 6.23 -10.70
CA ALA A 116 3.49 7.48 -10.28
C ALA A 116 2.55 8.38 -9.45
N THR A 117 1.25 8.07 -9.40
CA THR A 117 0.23 8.93 -8.80
C THR A 117 -0.61 8.28 -7.72
N GLU A 118 -0.65 6.95 -7.66
CA GLU A 118 -1.51 6.20 -6.74
C GLU A 118 -0.75 5.07 -6.05
N PHE A 119 -1.26 4.65 -4.90
CA PHE A 119 -0.75 3.50 -4.17
C PHE A 119 -1.85 2.55 -3.74
N THR A 120 -1.50 1.29 -3.57
CA THR A 120 -2.40 0.21 -3.12
C THR A 120 -2.24 -0.03 -1.62
N CYS A 121 -3.36 -0.11 -0.92
CA CYS A 121 -3.42 -0.39 0.51
C CYS A 121 -4.58 -1.32 0.81
N GLY A 122 -4.38 -2.27 1.71
CA GLY A 122 -5.44 -3.08 2.28
C GLY A 122 -5.89 -2.49 3.62
N VAL A 123 -7.18 -2.29 3.80
CA VAL A 123 -7.74 -1.76 5.04
C VAL A 123 -8.93 -2.59 5.49
N SER A 124 -8.96 -2.88 6.78
CA SER A 124 -10.07 -3.56 7.46
C SER A 124 -10.62 -2.67 8.58
N MET A 125 -11.49 -3.21 9.39
CA MET A 125 -11.98 -2.50 10.57
C MET A 125 -10.91 -2.33 11.66
N SER A 126 -9.85 -3.13 11.62
CA SER A 126 -8.84 -3.16 12.69
C SER A 126 -7.46 -2.70 12.26
N ALA A 127 -7.15 -2.71 10.97
CA ALA A 127 -5.79 -2.45 10.49
C ALA A 127 -5.75 -1.88 9.08
N ALA A 128 -4.63 -1.22 8.77
CA ALA A 128 -4.21 -0.91 7.41
C ALA A 128 -2.84 -1.52 7.15
N ALA A 129 -2.64 -2.05 5.97
CA ALA A 129 -1.40 -2.75 5.62
C ALA A 129 -1.05 -2.58 4.14
N LEU A 130 0.23 -2.55 3.86
CA LEU A 130 0.75 -2.57 2.50
C LEU A 130 2.22 -3.01 2.50
N ARG A 131 2.69 -3.37 1.30
CA ARG A 131 4.11 -3.57 1.01
C ARG A 131 4.56 -2.52 0.01
N VAL A 132 5.73 -1.96 0.24
CA VAL A 132 6.42 -1.08 -0.71
C VAL A 132 7.69 -1.78 -1.18
N ARG A 133 7.96 -1.74 -2.46
CA ARG A 133 9.20 -2.27 -3.05
C ARG A 133 9.79 -1.25 -4.01
N GLY A 134 11.09 -1.35 -4.25
CA GLY A 134 11.77 -0.50 -5.19
C GLY A 134 13.22 -0.91 -5.40
N ASP A 135 13.88 -0.25 -6.30
CA ASP A 135 15.27 -0.46 -6.64
C ASP A 135 16.14 0.60 -6.00
N MET A 136 17.07 0.18 -5.15
CA MET A 136 18.04 1.06 -4.54
C MET A 136 19.12 1.40 -5.57
N VAL A 137 19.39 2.67 -5.73
CA VAL A 137 20.35 3.16 -6.73
C VAL A 137 21.17 4.32 -6.22
N VAL A 138 22.28 4.58 -6.90
CA VAL A 138 22.96 5.85 -6.87
C VAL A 138 22.67 6.56 -8.18
N LEU A 139 22.05 7.71 -8.11
CA LEU A 139 21.76 8.56 -9.25
C LEU A 139 22.84 9.62 -9.42
N ASP A 140 23.00 10.09 -10.66
CA ASP A 140 23.85 11.23 -10.94
C ASP A 140 23.37 12.46 -10.17
N ALA A 141 24.31 13.30 -9.76
CA ALA A 141 24.01 14.59 -9.18
C ALA A 141 23.36 15.51 -10.23
N GLN A 142 22.36 16.27 -9.79
CA GLN A 142 21.77 17.36 -10.59
C GLN A 142 22.48 18.67 -10.34
#